data_414671c4a559bb8a0c261497cca29f09
#
_entry.id   414671c4a559bb8a0c261497cca29f09
#
_cell.length_a   1.000
_cell.length_b   1.000
_cell.length_c   1.000
_cell.angle_alpha   90.00
_cell.angle_beta   90.00
_cell.angle_gamma   90.00
#
_symmetry.space_group_name_H-M   'P 1'
#
loop_
_entity.id
_entity.type
_entity.pdbx_description
1 polymer ?
#
loop_
_entity_poly.entity_id
_entity_poly.type
_entity_poly.pdbx_seq_one_letter_code
_entity_poly.pdbx_strand_id
1 'polypeptide(L)'
;LLDGPGIQLSELAAKIQQLHIFFSLLIPDMSHEERQLLDEALVRTYNTKGITHDNASLEDPAKPGQYREMPVLGDLYEILKTSKETMRMAHILNRLVNGSASTFNKQTNVRLDNKYTVLDISSLTGDLLTVGMFVALDFVWDRAKADRTEEKAIFIDECWQLLSGAGAAGVRLAGDFLLEIAKTIRGYGGASIFASQDLADFFDLDGGRFGKGIINNSKTKIILNLEDDEAQRVQEALHLSDAETMEITHFERGHGLISTNNNNIMVEFKASPLEKDLITTDRRELREIVERKRREQSTSAEQQI
;
A
#
# COMPACT_ATOMS: atom_id res chain seq x y z
N LEU A 1 -6.00 -10.18 33.48
CA LEU A 1 -4.86 -10.57 32.63
C LEU A 1 -4.15 -9.40 31.95
N LEU A 2 -4.61 -8.14 32.11
CA LEU A 2 -4.08 -6.97 31.42
C LEU A 2 -3.52 -5.85 32.34
N ASP A 3 -3.30 -6.13 33.62
CA ASP A 3 -2.79 -5.16 34.62
C ASP A 3 -1.27 -5.33 34.89
N GLY A 4 -0.48 -5.55 33.84
CA GLY A 4 1.00 -5.52 33.89
C GLY A 4 1.58 -4.37 33.09
N PRO A 5 2.88 -4.02 33.25
CA PRO A 5 3.55 -3.09 32.35
C PRO A 5 3.32 -3.59 30.92
N GLY A 6 2.78 -2.72 30.04
CA GLY A 6 2.17 -3.07 28.76
C GLY A 6 2.94 -4.18 28.04
N ILE A 7 2.24 -5.28 27.72
CA ILE A 7 2.83 -6.42 27.01
C ILE A 7 3.21 -5.88 25.62
N GLN A 8 4.48 -5.64 25.43
CA GLN A 8 5.03 -5.32 24.12
C GLN A 8 5.03 -6.63 23.31
N LEU A 9 4.29 -6.65 22.20
CA LEU A 9 4.36 -7.77 21.25
C LEU A 9 5.80 -7.93 20.78
N SER A 10 6.26 -9.18 20.68
CA SER A 10 7.56 -9.45 20.04
C SER A 10 7.49 -9.07 18.55
N GLU A 11 8.65 -8.74 17.95
CA GLU A 11 8.76 -8.45 16.52
C GLU A 11 8.19 -9.60 15.67
N LEU A 12 8.42 -10.84 16.07
CA LEU A 12 7.84 -12.02 15.44
C LEU A 12 6.31 -12.01 15.51
N ALA A 13 5.72 -11.71 16.68
CA ALA A 13 4.27 -11.67 16.80
C ALA A 13 3.65 -10.56 15.94
N ALA A 14 4.27 -9.38 15.89
CA ALA A 14 3.84 -8.29 15.00
C ALA A 14 3.92 -8.70 13.53
N LYS A 15 5.00 -9.36 13.11
CA LYS A 15 5.14 -9.83 11.73
C LYS A 15 4.15 -10.92 11.35
N ILE A 16 3.84 -11.85 12.28
CA ILE A 16 2.81 -12.87 12.04
C ILE A 16 1.44 -12.21 11.84
N GLN A 17 1.09 -11.17 12.59
CA GLN A 17 -0.16 -10.43 12.38
C GLN A 17 -0.24 -9.82 10.96
N GLN A 18 0.85 -9.23 10.46
CA GLN A 18 0.93 -8.72 9.08
C GLN A 18 0.79 -9.86 8.06
N LEU A 19 1.43 -11.00 8.30
CA LEU A 19 1.30 -12.17 7.44
C LEU A 19 -0.13 -12.73 7.42
N HIS A 20 -0.88 -12.64 8.53
CA HIS A 20 -2.31 -13.00 8.52
C HIS A 20 -3.14 -12.10 7.60
N ILE A 21 -2.80 -10.81 7.47
CA ILE A 21 -3.44 -9.93 6.47
C ILE A 21 -3.10 -10.42 5.07
N PHE A 22 -1.82 -10.63 4.77
CA PHE A 22 -1.36 -11.17 3.49
C PHE A 22 -2.10 -12.44 3.08
N PHE A 23 -2.18 -13.43 3.99
CA PHE A 23 -2.86 -14.70 3.69
C PHE A 23 -4.38 -14.55 3.62
N SER A 24 -4.98 -13.62 4.32
CA SER A 24 -6.42 -13.32 4.20
C SER A 24 -6.76 -12.67 2.85
N LEU A 25 -5.84 -11.93 2.26
CA LEU A 25 -5.97 -11.40 0.89
C LEU A 25 -5.74 -12.49 -0.15
N LEU A 26 -4.79 -13.39 0.08
CA LEU A 26 -4.47 -14.50 -0.83
C LEU A 26 -5.52 -15.62 -0.81
N ILE A 27 -6.13 -15.87 0.36
CA ILE A 27 -7.11 -16.93 0.61
C ILE A 27 -8.34 -16.31 1.29
N PRO A 28 -9.21 -15.62 0.54
CA PRO A 28 -10.34 -14.86 1.11
C PRO A 28 -11.34 -15.72 1.88
N ASP A 29 -11.47 -17.00 1.53
CA ASP A 29 -12.37 -17.98 2.13
C ASP A 29 -11.73 -18.85 3.22
N MET A 30 -10.59 -18.42 3.79
CA MET A 30 -9.89 -19.14 4.85
C MET A 30 -10.76 -19.29 6.09
N SER A 31 -10.93 -20.52 6.56
CA SER A 31 -11.68 -20.84 7.79
C SER A 31 -10.93 -20.40 9.06
N HIS A 32 -11.62 -20.37 10.18
CA HIS A 32 -10.98 -20.10 11.49
C HIS A 32 -9.95 -21.18 11.86
N GLU A 33 -10.23 -22.43 11.55
CA GLU A 33 -9.32 -23.54 11.78
C GLU A 33 -8.04 -23.42 10.93
N GLU A 34 -8.20 -23.12 9.63
CA GLU A 34 -7.05 -22.88 8.74
C GLU A 34 -6.20 -21.70 9.20
N ARG A 35 -6.82 -20.64 9.75
CA ARG A 35 -6.04 -19.50 10.32
C ARG A 35 -5.20 -19.92 11.52
N GLN A 36 -5.74 -20.78 12.41
CA GLN A 36 -4.98 -21.29 13.54
C GLN A 36 -3.83 -22.18 13.08
N LEU A 37 -4.08 -23.08 12.13
CA LEU A 37 -3.04 -23.94 11.55
C LEU A 37 -1.97 -23.13 10.81
N LEU A 38 -2.35 -22.04 10.15
CA LEU A 38 -1.41 -21.11 9.54
C LEU A 38 -0.53 -20.42 10.56
N ASP A 39 -1.12 -19.95 11.67
CA ASP A 39 -0.38 -19.30 12.76
C ASP A 39 0.72 -20.24 13.31
N GLU A 40 0.36 -21.48 13.59
CA GLU A 40 1.30 -22.51 14.05
C GLU A 40 2.39 -22.79 13.01
N ALA A 41 2.02 -22.88 11.73
CA ALA A 41 2.97 -23.09 10.64
C ALA A 41 3.94 -21.90 10.48
N LEU A 42 3.46 -20.67 10.62
CA LEU A 42 4.30 -19.46 10.58
C LEU A 42 5.31 -19.46 11.72
N VAL A 43 4.86 -19.67 12.97
CA VAL A 43 5.77 -19.77 14.13
C VAL A 43 6.84 -20.86 13.91
N ARG A 44 6.42 -22.05 13.44
CA ARG A 44 7.36 -23.12 13.11
C ARG A 44 8.36 -22.71 12.03
N THR A 45 7.91 -22.02 11.01
CA THR A 45 8.78 -21.58 9.91
C THR A 45 9.88 -20.65 10.40
N TYR A 46 9.55 -19.64 11.23
CA TYR A 46 10.56 -18.78 11.85
C TYR A 46 11.49 -19.54 12.79
N ASN A 47 10.95 -20.49 13.56
CA ASN A 47 11.74 -21.34 14.47
C ASN A 47 12.79 -22.18 13.72
N THR A 48 12.54 -22.61 12.47
CA THR A 48 13.55 -23.32 11.66
C THR A 48 14.78 -22.47 11.35
N LYS A 49 14.62 -21.12 11.32
CA LYS A 49 15.71 -20.16 11.17
C LYS A 49 16.30 -19.71 12.52
N GLY A 50 15.83 -20.27 13.63
CA GLY A 50 16.25 -19.92 14.99
C GLY A 50 15.66 -18.59 15.50
N ILE A 51 14.61 -18.09 14.87
CA ILE A 51 13.88 -16.88 15.25
C ILE A 51 12.68 -17.28 16.10
N THR A 52 12.57 -16.69 17.30
CA THR A 52 11.53 -16.99 18.29
C THR A 52 10.84 -15.71 18.75
N HIS A 53 9.92 -15.81 19.70
CA HIS A 53 9.30 -14.63 20.34
C HIS A 53 10.27 -13.81 21.22
N ASP A 54 11.49 -14.28 21.45
CA ASP A 54 12.54 -13.46 22.04
C ASP A 54 13.20 -12.61 20.93
N ASN A 55 13.10 -11.29 21.02
CA ASN A 55 13.67 -10.37 20.05
C ASN A 55 15.19 -10.51 19.91
N ALA A 56 15.89 -10.97 20.97
CA ALA A 56 17.33 -11.27 20.88
C ALA A 56 17.64 -12.36 19.86
N SER A 57 16.68 -13.25 19.56
CA SER A 57 16.84 -14.31 18.55
C SER A 57 16.90 -13.80 17.11
N LEU A 58 16.57 -12.54 16.84
CA LEU A 58 16.68 -11.93 15.52
C LEU A 58 18.13 -11.74 15.06
N GLU A 59 19.05 -11.51 16.01
CA GLU A 59 20.47 -11.36 15.69
C GLU A 59 21.12 -12.71 15.35
N ASP A 60 22.03 -12.69 14.37
CA ASP A 60 22.83 -13.85 14.02
C ASP A 60 23.99 -13.97 15.04
N PRO A 61 24.00 -15.01 15.90
CA PRO A 61 25.08 -15.17 16.88
C PRO A 61 26.47 -15.38 16.24
N ALA A 62 26.52 -15.77 14.98
CA ALA A 62 27.76 -15.91 14.22
C ALA A 62 28.25 -14.58 13.62
N LYS A 63 27.36 -13.57 13.53
CA LYS A 63 27.62 -12.26 12.89
C LYS A 63 27.02 -11.14 13.73
N PRO A 64 27.68 -10.72 14.82
CA PRO A 64 27.16 -9.66 15.70
C PRO A 64 26.76 -8.39 14.93
N GLY A 65 25.58 -7.85 15.23
CA GLY A 65 25.01 -6.67 14.56
C GLY A 65 24.37 -6.94 13.21
N GLN A 66 24.24 -8.21 12.81
CA GLN A 66 23.47 -8.60 11.62
C GLN A 66 22.27 -9.47 12.04
N TYR A 67 21.18 -9.28 11.31
CA TYR A 67 20.01 -10.15 11.48
C TYR A 67 20.22 -11.51 10.84
N ARG A 68 19.56 -12.54 11.39
CA ARG A 68 19.45 -13.84 10.75
C ARG A 68 18.77 -13.71 9.40
N GLU A 69 19.04 -14.69 8.54
CA GLU A 69 18.30 -14.82 7.29
C GLU A 69 16.81 -15.09 7.57
N MET A 70 15.95 -14.21 7.06
CA MET A 70 14.51 -14.34 7.23
C MET A 70 13.97 -15.48 6.38
N PRO A 71 12.94 -16.21 6.85
CA PRO A 71 12.30 -17.23 6.02
C PRO A 71 11.62 -16.60 4.80
N VAL A 72 11.58 -17.36 3.71
CA VAL A 72 10.83 -17.03 2.50
C VAL A 72 9.56 -17.89 2.40
N LEU A 73 8.67 -17.57 1.44
CA LEU A 73 7.43 -18.34 1.25
C LEU A 73 7.65 -19.84 1.00
N GLY A 74 8.79 -20.19 0.39
CA GLY A 74 9.20 -21.58 0.18
C GLY A 74 9.43 -22.36 1.48
N ASP A 75 9.99 -21.70 2.50
CA ASP A 75 10.20 -22.34 3.81
C ASP A 75 8.83 -22.68 4.46
N LEU A 76 7.86 -21.76 4.38
CA LEU A 76 6.50 -22.00 4.86
C LEU A 76 5.79 -23.08 4.04
N TYR A 77 5.95 -23.07 2.72
CA TYR A 77 5.38 -24.07 1.82
C TYR A 77 5.80 -25.49 2.23
N GLU A 78 7.05 -25.71 2.55
CA GLU A 78 7.54 -27.02 3.01
C GLU A 78 6.92 -27.44 4.35
N ILE A 79 6.70 -26.50 5.26
CA ILE A 79 5.99 -26.77 6.54
C ILE A 79 4.52 -27.15 6.28
N LEU A 80 3.81 -26.37 5.43
CA LEU A 80 2.39 -26.61 5.13
C LEU A 80 2.15 -27.95 4.44
N LYS A 81 3.10 -28.47 3.68
CA LYS A 81 3.01 -29.80 3.03
C LYS A 81 3.08 -30.98 4.03
N THR A 82 3.50 -30.75 5.24
CA THR A 82 3.70 -31.85 6.21
C THR A 82 2.39 -32.38 6.81
N SER A 83 1.28 -31.65 6.71
CA SER A 83 -0.05 -32.07 7.20
C SER A 83 -1.08 -32.07 6.08
N LYS A 84 -2.04 -33.01 6.16
CA LYS A 84 -3.20 -33.04 5.26
C LYS A 84 -4.12 -31.85 5.45
N GLU A 85 -4.24 -31.33 6.68
CA GLU A 85 -5.11 -30.21 7.05
C GLU A 85 -4.62 -28.88 6.45
N THR A 86 -3.29 -28.72 6.26
CA THR A 86 -2.67 -27.53 5.67
C THR A 86 -2.41 -27.63 4.17
N MET A 87 -2.67 -28.79 3.55
CA MET A 87 -2.35 -29.08 2.15
C MET A 87 -3.07 -28.12 1.18
N ARG A 88 -4.30 -27.71 1.47
CA ARG A 88 -5.02 -26.71 0.65
C ARG A 88 -4.25 -25.40 0.58
N MET A 89 -3.80 -24.89 1.73
CA MET A 89 -2.98 -23.66 1.80
C MET A 89 -1.66 -23.82 1.05
N ALA A 90 -1.00 -24.99 1.18
CA ALA A 90 0.21 -25.29 0.42
C ALA A 90 -0.06 -25.24 -1.10
N HIS A 91 -1.15 -25.82 -1.59
CA HIS A 91 -1.48 -25.79 -3.02
C HIS A 91 -1.70 -24.37 -3.53
N ILE A 92 -2.39 -23.50 -2.77
CA ILE A 92 -2.60 -22.09 -3.14
C ILE A 92 -1.24 -21.34 -3.14
N LEU A 93 -0.43 -21.54 -2.10
CA LEU A 93 0.88 -20.89 -1.97
C LEU A 93 1.86 -21.34 -3.07
N ASN A 94 1.68 -22.53 -3.64
CA ASN A 94 2.57 -23.07 -4.67
C ASN A 94 2.69 -22.14 -5.90
N ARG A 95 1.65 -21.36 -6.23
CA ARG A 95 1.70 -20.36 -7.30
C ARG A 95 2.76 -19.28 -7.05
N LEU A 96 2.95 -18.89 -5.79
CA LEU A 96 3.93 -17.88 -5.38
C LEU A 96 5.32 -18.50 -5.13
N VAL A 97 5.42 -19.81 -4.93
CA VAL A 97 6.69 -20.48 -4.64
C VAL A 97 7.33 -21.05 -5.90
N ASN A 98 6.60 -21.84 -6.67
CA ASN A 98 7.09 -22.57 -7.84
C ASN A 98 6.38 -22.18 -9.15
N GLY A 99 5.29 -21.40 -9.05
CA GLY A 99 4.44 -21.05 -10.19
C GLY A 99 4.81 -19.72 -10.85
N SER A 100 3.85 -19.16 -11.57
CA SER A 100 4.00 -17.93 -12.37
C SER A 100 4.33 -16.67 -11.56
N ALA A 101 4.08 -16.67 -10.26
CA ALA A 101 4.35 -15.56 -9.35
C ALA A 101 5.52 -15.84 -8.38
N SER A 102 6.47 -16.70 -8.77
CA SER A 102 7.61 -17.09 -7.92
C SER A 102 8.57 -15.94 -7.56
N THR A 103 8.42 -14.78 -8.16
CA THR A 103 9.12 -13.55 -7.75
C THR A 103 8.84 -13.14 -6.31
N PHE A 104 7.68 -13.53 -5.76
CA PHE A 104 7.37 -13.31 -4.34
C PHE A 104 8.14 -14.22 -3.38
N ASN A 105 8.73 -15.30 -3.87
CA ASN A 105 9.52 -16.25 -3.08
C ASN A 105 11.02 -15.92 -3.08
N LYS A 106 11.36 -14.72 -2.62
CA LYS A 106 12.76 -14.25 -2.54
C LYS A 106 12.97 -13.39 -1.30
N GLN A 107 14.23 -13.28 -0.88
CA GLN A 107 14.62 -12.27 0.10
C GLN A 107 14.34 -10.87 -0.46
N THR A 108 13.94 -9.96 0.40
CA THR A 108 13.71 -8.55 0.03
C THR A 108 14.99 -7.95 -0.50
N ASN A 109 14.94 -7.44 -1.72
CA ASN A 109 16.06 -6.77 -2.40
C ASN A 109 15.77 -5.31 -2.73
N VAL A 110 14.63 -4.80 -2.31
CA VAL A 110 14.24 -3.39 -2.48
C VAL A 110 14.94 -2.54 -1.43
N ARG A 111 15.51 -1.42 -1.86
CA ARG A 111 16.15 -0.41 -1.00
C ARG A 111 15.39 0.89 -1.13
N LEU A 112 15.09 1.52 0.01
CA LEU A 112 14.46 2.84 0.09
C LEU A 112 15.49 3.90 0.52
N ASP A 113 16.68 3.87 -0.09
CA ASP A 113 17.78 4.78 0.24
C ASP A 113 17.65 6.12 -0.50
N ASN A 114 16.80 6.19 -1.52
CA ASN A 114 16.57 7.40 -2.29
C ASN A 114 15.50 8.28 -1.63
N LYS A 115 15.68 9.60 -1.77
CA LYS A 115 14.66 10.57 -1.31
C LYS A 115 13.34 10.45 -2.04
N TYR A 116 13.35 9.91 -3.25
CA TYR A 116 12.16 9.65 -4.07
C TYR A 116 12.24 8.24 -4.62
N THR A 117 11.28 7.41 -4.26
CA THR A 117 11.18 6.01 -4.70
C THR A 117 9.77 5.74 -5.20
N VAL A 118 9.67 5.07 -6.34
CA VAL A 118 8.41 4.60 -6.92
C VAL A 118 8.43 3.08 -6.92
N LEU A 119 7.41 2.47 -6.34
CA LEU A 119 7.15 1.04 -6.43
C LEU A 119 6.07 0.82 -7.50
N ASP A 120 6.50 0.49 -8.71
CA ASP A 120 5.59 0.21 -9.83
C ASP A 120 5.06 -1.22 -9.72
N ILE A 121 3.76 -1.35 -9.50
CA ILE A 121 3.03 -2.62 -9.42
C ILE A 121 2.06 -2.83 -10.58
N SER A 122 2.12 -1.99 -11.62
CA SER A 122 1.19 -2.02 -12.76
C SER A 122 1.21 -3.33 -13.57
N SER A 123 2.28 -4.11 -13.45
CA SER A 123 2.39 -5.43 -14.08
C SER A 123 1.60 -6.53 -13.35
N LEU A 124 1.17 -6.29 -12.11
CA LEU A 124 0.37 -7.22 -11.34
C LEU A 124 -1.11 -7.08 -11.71
N THR A 125 -1.82 -8.19 -11.76
CA THR A 125 -3.25 -8.23 -12.14
C THR A 125 -4.05 -9.14 -11.23
N GLY A 126 -5.35 -8.86 -11.09
CA GLY A 126 -6.27 -9.66 -10.28
C GLY A 126 -5.85 -9.75 -8.82
N ASP A 127 -5.96 -10.94 -8.24
CA ASP A 127 -5.59 -11.23 -6.86
C ASP A 127 -4.12 -10.90 -6.50
N LEU A 128 -3.22 -11.02 -7.48
CA LEU A 128 -1.81 -10.67 -7.26
C LEU A 128 -1.59 -9.16 -7.12
N LEU A 129 -2.44 -8.33 -7.71
CA LEU A 129 -2.36 -6.88 -7.55
C LEU A 129 -2.66 -6.49 -6.09
N THR A 130 -3.74 -7.00 -5.52
CA THR A 130 -4.12 -6.73 -4.12
C THR A 130 -3.03 -7.20 -3.15
N VAL A 131 -2.53 -8.42 -3.34
CA VAL A 131 -1.45 -8.99 -2.52
C VAL A 131 -0.16 -8.20 -2.68
N GLY A 132 0.23 -7.86 -3.90
CA GLY A 132 1.44 -7.10 -4.18
C GLY A 132 1.37 -5.67 -3.64
N MET A 133 0.22 -5.02 -3.74
CA MET A 133 0.00 -3.71 -3.15
C MET A 133 0.13 -3.74 -1.63
N PHE A 134 -0.44 -4.77 -0.98
CA PHE A 134 -0.27 -4.93 0.46
C PHE A 134 1.20 -5.12 0.85
N VAL A 135 1.93 -6.00 0.16
CA VAL A 135 3.37 -6.25 0.43
C VAL A 135 4.20 -4.99 0.26
N ALA A 136 3.93 -4.21 -0.80
CA ALA A 136 4.62 -2.95 -1.05
C ALA A 136 4.33 -1.92 0.07
N LEU A 137 3.07 -1.78 0.46
CA LEU A 137 2.67 -0.85 1.53
C LEU A 137 3.19 -1.28 2.90
N ASP A 138 3.14 -2.57 3.23
CA ASP A 138 3.68 -3.12 4.48
C ASP A 138 5.19 -2.81 4.60
N PHE A 139 5.94 -3.04 3.53
CA PHE A 139 7.36 -2.73 3.46
C PHE A 139 7.65 -1.23 3.64
N VAL A 140 6.90 -0.36 2.93
CA VAL A 140 7.04 1.09 3.05
C VAL A 140 6.63 1.57 4.44
N TRP A 141 5.59 0.99 5.02
CA TRP A 141 5.11 1.34 6.34
C TRP A 141 6.10 0.95 7.44
N ASP A 142 6.71 -0.23 7.36
CA ASP A 142 7.78 -0.63 8.28
C ASP A 142 8.97 0.32 8.21
N ARG A 143 9.37 0.74 7.01
CA ARG A 143 10.43 1.74 6.83
C ARG A 143 10.03 3.12 7.38
N ALA A 144 8.78 3.53 7.20
CA ALA A 144 8.28 4.80 7.73
C ALA A 144 8.30 4.85 9.27
N LYS A 145 8.04 3.72 9.92
CA LYS A 145 8.07 3.61 11.39
C LYS A 145 9.50 3.59 11.97
N ALA A 146 10.49 3.20 11.18
CA ALA A 146 11.86 2.96 11.66
C ALA A 146 12.55 4.23 12.18
N ASP A 147 12.31 5.38 11.59
CA ASP A 147 12.88 6.66 12.01
C ASP A 147 11.82 7.74 12.09
N ARG A 148 11.59 8.28 13.29
CA ARG A 148 10.60 9.33 13.54
C ARG A 148 11.12 10.74 13.28
N THR A 149 12.42 10.89 13.08
CA THR A 149 13.08 12.19 12.90
C THR A 149 13.13 12.60 11.43
N GLU A 150 12.99 11.66 10.53
CA GLU A 150 12.98 11.89 9.09
C GLU A 150 11.59 12.31 8.62
N GLU A 151 11.49 13.42 7.89
CA GLU A 151 10.25 13.81 7.20
C GLU A 151 10.02 12.93 5.98
N LYS A 152 8.81 12.39 5.83
CA LYS A 152 8.46 11.46 4.76
C LYS A 152 7.01 11.61 4.30
N ALA A 153 6.76 11.24 3.03
CA ALA A 153 5.42 11.16 2.49
C ALA A 153 5.22 9.83 1.77
N ILE A 154 4.07 9.21 1.98
CA ILE A 154 3.64 7.99 1.29
C ILE A 154 2.47 8.36 0.39
N PHE A 155 2.67 8.21 -0.93
CA PHE A 155 1.63 8.36 -1.93
C PHE A 155 1.06 6.99 -2.27
N ILE A 156 -0.25 6.83 -2.12
CA ILE A 156 -0.96 5.58 -2.38
C ILE A 156 -1.99 5.88 -3.46
N ASP A 157 -1.64 5.54 -4.69
CA ASP A 157 -2.53 5.69 -5.84
C ASP A 157 -3.47 4.50 -5.94
N GLU A 158 -4.71 4.74 -6.33
CA GLU A 158 -5.78 3.73 -6.44
C GLU A 158 -5.92 2.86 -5.17
N CYS A 159 -5.90 3.50 -4.01
CA CYS A 159 -5.86 2.82 -2.71
C CYS A 159 -7.06 1.87 -2.48
N TRP A 160 -8.18 2.09 -3.17
CA TRP A 160 -9.37 1.23 -3.13
C TRP A 160 -9.09 -0.19 -3.66
N GLN A 161 -8.13 -0.35 -4.57
CA GLN A 161 -7.77 -1.66 -5.13
C GLN A 161 -7.24 -2.64 -4.07
N LEU A 162 -6.68 -2.13 -2.97
CA LEU A 162 -6.32 -2.98 -1.83
C LEU A 162 -7.54 -3.59 -1.16
N LEU A 163 -8.69 -2.94 -1.28
CA LEU A 163 -9.96 -3.36 -0.69
C LEU A 163 -10.81 -4.18 -1.67
N SER A 164 -10.55 -4.10 -2.98
CA SER A 164 -11.26 -4.82 -4.00
C SER A 164 -10.78 -6.28 -4.09
N GLY A 165 -11.69 -7.22 -4.28
CA GLY A 165 -11.34 -8.64 -4.52
C GLY A 165 -10.91 -9.46 -3.30
N ALA A 166 -10.73 -8.85 -2.15
CA ALA A 166 -10.41 -9.54 -0.91
C ALA A 166 -11.71 -9.87 -0.17
N GLY A 167 -12.24 -11.04 -0.12
CA GLY A 167 -13.47 -11.36 0.62
C GLY A 167 -13.64 -10.58 1.95
N ALA A 168 -14.82 -10.57 2.56
CA ALA A 168 -15.17 -9.67 3.67
C ALA A 168 -14.13 -9.56 4.81
N ALA A 169 -13.43 -10.64 5.12
CA ALA A 169 -12.37 -10.63 6.15
C ALA A 169 -11.10 -9.89 5.67
N GLY A 170 -10.69 -10.12 4.41
CA GLY A 170 -9.53 -9.45 3.82
C GLY A 170 -9.76 -7.94 3.66
N VAL A 171 -10.93 -7.54 3.15
CA VAL A 171 -11.34 -6.12 3.06
C VAL A 171 -11.23 -5.42 4.40
N ARG A 172 -11.74 -6.05 5.48
CA ARG A 172 -11.66 -5.46 6.81
C ARG A 172 -10.21 -5.28 7.28
N LEU A 173 -9.39 -6.32 7.15
CA LEU A 173 -7.99 -6.27 7.61
C LEU A 173 -7.15 -5.27 6.81
N ALA A 174 -7.31 -5.26 5.48
CA ALA A 174 -6.62 -4.29 4.62
C ALA A 174 -7.09 -2.86 4.87
N GLY A 175 -8.38 -2.67 5.07
CA GLY A 175 -8.95 -1.36 5.40
C GLY A 175 -8.50 -0.85 6.76
N ASP A 176 -8.44 -1.69 7.78
CA ASP A 176 -7.91 -1.33 9.10
C ASP A 176 -6.43 -0.94 9.00
N PHE A 177 -5.64 -1.62 8.17
CA PHE A 177 -4.25 -1.28 7.89
C PHE A 177 -4.09 0.10 7.24
N LEU A 178 -4.89 0.42 6.19
CA LEU A 178 -4.90 1.75 5.59
C LEU A 178 -5.30 2.84 6.59
N LEU A 179 -6.31 2.56 7.42
CA LEU A 179 -6.75 3.49 8.48
C LEU A 179 -5.67 3.68 9.55
N GLU A 180 -4.91 2.65 9.89
CA GLU A 180 -3.77 2.77 10.80
C GLU A 180 -2.74 3.75 10.23
N ILE A 181 -2.35 3.59 8.97
CA ILE A 181 -1.45 4.52 8.28
C ILE A 181 -2.00 5.95 8.35
N ALA A 182 -3.26 6.16 7.92
CA ALA A 182 -3.89 7.47 7.89
C ALA A 182 -3.92 8.17 9.27
N LYS A 183 -4.14 7.41 10.34
CA LYS A 183 -4.25 7.93 11.71
C LYS A 183 -2.90 8.20 12.37
N THR A 184 -1.90 7.38 12.08
CA THR A 184 -0.70 7.29 12.93
C THR A 184 0.55 7.84 12.26
N ILE A 185 0.62 7.94 10.93
CA ILE A 185 1.81 8.33 10.17
C ILE A 185 2.41 9.67 10.65
N ARG A 186 1.57 10.63 11.06
CA ARG A 186 2.01 11.91 11.61
C ARG A 186 2.90 11.72 12.84
N GLY A 187 2.60 10.72 13.69
CA GLY A 187 3.42 10.39 14.86
C GLY A 187 4.80 9.84 14.51
N TYR A 188 5.02 9.48 13.26
CA TYR A 188 6.29 9.00 12.71
C TYR A 188 6.97 10.02 11.79
N GLY A 189 6.59 11.32 11.88
CA GLY A 189 7.15 12.37 11.05
C GLY A 189 6.70 12.36 9.60
N GLY A 190 5.60 11.66 9.29
CA GLY A 190 5.16 11.43 7.91
C GLY A 190 3.80 12.04 7.57
N ALA A 191 3.50 12.03 6.26
CA ALA A 191 2.21 12.31 5.68
C ALA A 191 1.78 11.16 4.75
N SER A 192 0.50 10.83 4.73
CA SER A 192 -0.09 9.92 3.74
C SER A 192 -0.97 10.69 2.78
N ILE A 193 -0.80 10.42 1.49
CA ILE A 193 -1.57 10.98 0.40
C ILE A 193 -2.27 9.82 -0.29
N PHE A 194 -3.60 9.80 -0.21
CA PHE A 194 -4.43 8.80 -0.86
C PHE A 194 -5.04 9.41 -2.12
N ALA A 195 -4.90 8.72 -3.25
CA ALA A 195 -5.56 9.07 -4.48
C ALA A 195 -6.53 7.95 -4.91
N SER A 196 -7.66 8.32 -5.48
CA SER A 196 -8.65 7.40 -6.00
C SER A 196 -9.43 8.05 -7.13
N GLN A 197 -9.73 7.27 -8.15
CA GLN A 197 -10.66 7.65 -9.23
C GLN A 197 -12.05 7.08 -9.01
N ASP A 198 -12.18 6.01 -8.22
CA ASP A 198 -13.44 5.35 -7.94
C ASP A 198 -13.91 5.67 -6.52
N LEU A 199 -14.84 6.60 -6.43
CA LEU A 199 -15.45 6.98 -5.16
C LEU A 199 -16.56 6.03 -4.73
N ALA A 200 -17.23 5.36 -5.67
CA ALA A 200 -18.30 4.43 -5.36
C ALA A 200 -17.76 3.29 -4.50
N ASP A 201 -16.73 2.60 -4.98
CA ASP A 201 -16.07 1.52 -4.24
C ASP A 201 -15.50 2.01 -2.92
N PHE A 202 -14.92 3.21 -2.90
CA PHE A 202 -14.35 3.79 -1.69
C PHE A 202 -15.38 4.07 -0.60
N PHE A 203 -16.60 4.48 -0.98
CA PHE A 203 -17.68 4.77 -0.02
C PHE A 203 -18.56 3.56 0.32
N ASP A 204 -18.67 2.57 -0.57
CA ASP A 204 -19.60 1.45 -0.40
C ASP A 204 -18.99 0.27 0.35
N LEU A 205 -17.66 0.11 0.32
CA LEU A 205 -16.96 -0.97 1.00
C LEU A 205 -17.16 -0.90 2.53
N ASP A 206 -17.59 -2.03 3.12
CA ASP A 206 -17.91 -2.17 4.55
C ASP A 206 -18.84 -1.05 5.10
N GLY A 207 -19.87 -0.69 4.32
CA GLY A 207 -20.81 0.38 4.67
C GLY A 207 -20.18 1.78 4.74
N GLY A 208 -19.13 2.00 3.99
CA GLY A 208 -18.41 3.28 3.92
C GLY A 208 -17.45 3.54 5.08
N ARG A 209 -17.22 2.55 5.95
CA ARG A 209 -16.38 2.71 7.15
C ARG A 209 -14.97 3.18 6.79
N PHE A 210 -14.35 2.57 5.79
CA PHE A 210 -12.97 2.85 5.40
C PHE A 210 -12.87 4.19 4.68
N GLY A 211 -13.70 4.45 3.69
CA GLY A 211 -13.72 5.72 2.96
C GLY A 211 -13.96 6.91 3.89
N LYS A 212 -15.00 6.87 4.70
CA LYS A 212 -15.28 7.90 5.72
C LYS A 212 -14.11 8.04 6.70
N GLY A 213 -13.50 6.92 7.10
CA GLY A 213 -12.37 6.92 8.02
C GLY A 213 -11.15 7.63 7.44
N ILE A 214 -10.79 7.38 6.19
CA ILE A 214 -9.68 8.05 5.50
C ILE A 214 -9.98 9.53 5.30
N ILE A 215 -11.17 9.87 4.80
CA ILE A 215 -11.61 11.26 4.60
C ILE A 215 -11.55 12.06 5.90
N ASN A 216 -12.04 11.51 7.01
CA ASN A 216 -12.05 12.19 8.31
C ASN A 216 -10.63 12.39 8.88
N ASN A 217 -9.68 11.52 8.54
CA ASN A 217 -8.29 11.66 8.96
C ASN A 217 -7.45 12.50 7.97
N SER A 218 -7.95 12.75 6.77
CA SER A 218 -7.32 13.64 5.78
C SER A 218 -7.71 15.09 6.05
N LYS A 219 -6.77 15.91 6.50
CA LYS A 219 -7.04 17.34 6.78
C LYS A 219 -7.23 18.17 5.51
N THR A 220 -6.52 17.83 4.46
CA THR A 220 -6.64 18.46 3.14
C THR A 220 -7.22 17.46 2.16
N LYS A 221 -8.26 17.85 1.44
CA LYS A 221 -8.88 17.07 0.37
C LYS A 221 -8.82 17.91 -0.90
N ILE A 222 -8.48 17.26 -2.00
CA ILE A 222 -8.47 17.86 -3.33
C ILE A 222 -9.49 17.10 -4.15
N ILE A 223 -10.52 17.79 -4.59
CA ILE A 223 -11.60 17.23 -5.40
C ILE A 223 -11.45 17.81 -6.80
N LEU A 224 -11.31 16.95 -7.79
CA LEU A 224 -11.30 17.33 -9.20
C LEU A 224 -12.70 17.16 -9.79
N ASN A 225 -12.84 17.19 -11.12
CA ASN A 225 -14.11 16.95 -11.78
C ASN A 225 -14.69 15.58 -11.40
N LEU A 226 -15.98 15.55 -11.12
CA LEU A 226 -16.73 14.35 -10.77
C LEU A 226 -18.03 14.32 -11.56
N GLU A 227 -18.54 13.12 -11.80
CA GLU A 227 -19.91 12.92 -12.30
C GLU A 227 -20.94 13.25 -11.21
N ASP A 228 -22.18 13.51 -11.61
CA ASP A 228 -23.26 13.98 -10.69
C ASP A 228 -23.46 13.08 -9.48
N ASP A 229 -23.49 11.76 -9.68
CA ASP A 229 -23.71 10.78 -8.60
C ASP A 229 -22.54 10.77 -7.60
N GLU A 230 -21.32 10.90 -8.06
CA GLU A 230 -20.13 10.97 -7.22
C GLU A 230 -20.05 12.30 -6.46
N ALA A 231 -20.40 13.41 -7.13
CA ALA A 231 -20.42 14.71 -6.53
C ALA A 231 -21.43 14.80 -5.37
N GLN A 232 -22.59 14.12 -5.48
CA GLN A 232 -23.55 14.01 -4.38
C GLN A 232 -22.99 13.25 -3.18
N ARG A 233 -22.28 12.15 -3.40
CA ARG A 233 -21.62 11.39 -2.32
C ARG A 233 -20.55 12.23 -1.60
N VAL A 234 -19.77 13.00 -2.36
CA VAL A 234 -18.76 13.92 -1.81
C VAL A 234 -19.45 15.08 -1.06
N GLN A 235 -20.57 15.61 -1.57
CA GLN A 235 -21.37 16.62 -0.89
C GLN A 235 -21.78 16.15 0.52
N GLU A 236 -22.32 14.95 0.62
CA GLU A 236 -22.72 14.38 1.92
C GLU A 236 -21.51 14.17 2.86
N ALA A 237 -20.41 13.65 2.33
CA ALA A 237 -19.22 13.31 3.12
C ALA A 237 -18.45 14.54 3.62
N LEU A 238 -18.46 15.64 2.87
CA LEU A 238 -17.72 16.87 3.17
C LEU A 238 -18.61 18.04 3.57
N HIS A 239 -19.95 17.85 3.57
CA HIS A 239 -20.95 18.88 3.85
C HIS A 239 -20.82 20.10 2.92
N LEU A 240 -20.65 19.83 1.61
CA LEU A 240 -20.57 20.88 0.61
C LEU A 240 -21.94 21.51 0.36
N SER A 241 -21.96 22.77 -0.03
CA SER A 241 -23.18 23.43 -0.52
C SER A 241 -23.57 22.94 -1.91
N ASP A 242 -24.84 23.14 -2.29
CA ASP A 242 -25.34 22.81 -3.64
C ASP A 242 -24.54 23.53 -4.73
N ALA A 243 -24.13 24.77 -4.47
CA ALA A 243 -23.32 25.55 -5.40
C ALA A 243 -21.94 24.96 -5.61
N GLU A 244 -21.24 24.55 -4.52
CA GLU A 244 -19.94 23.90 -4.60
C GLU A 244 -20.03 22.54 -5.33
N THR A 245 -21.09 21.78 -5.07
CA THR A 245 -21.33 20.49 -5.71
C THR A 245 -21.57 20.67 -7.21
N MET A 246 -22.35 21.67 -7.59
CA MET A 246 -22.60 22.00 -9.00
C MET A 246 -21.30 22.42 -9.73
N GLU A 247 -20.45 23.21 -9.08
CA GLU A 247 -19.15 23.60 -9.65
C GLU A 247 -18.22 22.40 -9.90
N ILE A 248 -18.20 21.43 -8.96
CA ILE A 248 -17.36 20.21 -9.09
C ILE A 248 -17.71 19.44 -10.35
N THR A 249 -18.98 19.34 -10.74
CA THR A 249 -19.41 18.60 -11.94
C THR A 249 -19.09 19.34 -13.25
N HIS A 250 -18.75 20.63 -13.15
CA HIS A 250 -18.42 21.48 -14.30
C HIS A 250 -16.92 21.85 -14.39
N PHE A 251 -16.07 21.32 -13.50
CA PHE A 251 -14.64 21.62 -13.57
C PHE A 251 -14.03 21.21 -14.89
N GLU A 252 -13.32 22.14 -15.50
CA GLU A 252 -12.45 21.85 -16.63
C GLU A 252 -11.12 21.23 -16.13
N ARG A 253 -10.36 20.67 -17.06
CA ARG A 253 -9.03 20.11 -16.75
C ARG A 253 -8.15 21.14 -16.05
N GLY A 254 -7.62 20.77 -14.90
CA GLY A 254 -6.77 21.64 -14.08
C GLY A 254 -7.53 22.45 -13.04
N HIS A 255 -8.87 22.38 -12.99
CA HIS A 255 -9.65 22.99 -11.93
C HIS A 255 -9.98 21.98 -10.84
N GLY A 256 -10.13 22.47 -9.62
CA GLY A 256 -10.50 21.63 -8.48
C GLY A 256 -10.90 22.44 -7.26
N LEU A 257 -11.44 21.74 -6.29
CA LEU A 257 -11.77 22.27 -4.97
C LEU A 257 -10.77 21.74 -3.95
N ILE A 258 -10.11 22.64 -3.22
CA ILE A 258 -9.32 22.29 -2.04
C ILE A 258 -10.17 22.55 -0.81
N SER A 259 -10.43 21.48 -0.04
CA SER A 259 -11.09 21.55 1.26
C SER A 259 -10.08 21.32 2.37
N THR A 260 -9.91 22.30 3.26
CA THR A 260 -9.01 22.18 4.41
C THR A 260 -9.62 22.88 5.63
N ASN A 261 -9.69 22.19 6.76
CA ASN A 261 -10.25 22.72 8.02
C ASN A 261 -11.63 23.40 7.81
N ASN A 262 -12.52 22.80 7.03
CA ASN A 262 -13.85 23.33 6.66
C ASN A 262 -13.84 24.62 5.80
N ASN A 263 -12.70 24.98 5.24
CA ASN A 263 -12.61 26.05 4.25
C ASN A 263 -12.48 25.41 2.87
N ASN A 264 -13.37 25.77 1.96
CA ASN A 264 -13.41 25.29 0.59
C ASN A 264 -12.97 26.41 -0.35
N ILE A 265 -12.01 26.11 -1.20
CA ILE A 265 -11.43 27.08 -2.15
C ILE A 265 -11.39 26.42 -3.53
N MET A 266 -12.03 27.06 -4.51
CA MET A 266 -11.89 26.71 -5.92
C MET A 266 -10.53 27.17 -6.42
N VAL A 267 -9.82 26.30 -7.10
CA VAL A 267 -8.44 26.55 -7.57
C VAL A 267 -8.26 26.11 -9.00
N GLU A 268 -7.34 26.78 -9.70
CA GLU A 268 -6.81 26.36 -10.98
C GLU A 268 -5.37 25.90 -10.77
N PHE A 269 -5.09 24.64 -11.06
CA PHE A 269 -3.75 24.05 -11.01
C PHE A 269 -3.06 24.26 -12.35
N LYS A 270 -1.97 25.02 -12.36
CA LYS A 270 -1.14 25.25 -13.55
C LYS A 270 0.22 24.62 -13.38
N ALA A 271 0.49 23.59 -14.15
CA ALA A 271 1.84 23.03 -14.22
C ALA A 271 2.78 24.00 -14.94
N SER A 272 3.98 24.18 -14.39
CA SER A 272 5.07 24.85 -15.11
C SER A 272 5.50 24.06 -16.35
N PRO A 273 6.20 24.66 -17.32
CA PRO A 273 6.69 23.91 -18.48
C PRO A 273 7.55 22.70 -18.12
N LEU A 274 8.36 22.80 -17.06
CA LEU A 274 9.18 21.69 -16.56
C LEU A 274 8.32 20.57 -15.99
N GLU A 275 7.34 20.91 -15.14
CA GLU A 275 6.42 19.92 -14.58
C GLU A 275 5.59 19.26 -15.69
N LYS A 276 5.11 20.03 -16.66
CA LYS A 276 4.38 19.49 -17.79
C LYS A 276 5.18 18.43 -18.55
N ASP A 277 6.46 18.68 -18.78
CA ASP A 277 7.36 17.73 -19.43
C ASP A 277 7.56 16.42 -18.63
N LEU A 278 7.38 16.47 -17.31
CA LEU A 278 7.56 15.32 -16.43
C LEU A 278 6.27 14.52 -16.19
N ILE A 279 5.11 15.22 -16.18
CA ILE A 279 3.84 14.61 -15.75
C ILE A 279 2.86 14.34 -16.89
N THR A 280 3.11 14.86 -18.12
CA THR A 280 2.15 14.67 -19.20
C THR A 280 1.98 13.21 -19.59
N THR A 281 0.73 12.81 -19.79
CA THR A 281 0.33 11.52 -20.35
C THR A 281 -0.24 11.67 -21.77
N ASP A 282 -0.32 12.90 -22.30
CA ASP A 282 -0.79 13.15 -23.65
C ASP A 282 0.18 12.59 -24.68
N ARG A 283 -0.32 11.76 -25.61
CA ARG A 283 0.52 11.07 -26.61
C ARG A 283 1.22 12.02 -27.59
N ARG A 284 0.65 13.19 -27.88
CA ARG A 284 1.26 14.16 -28.78
C ARG A 284 2.41 14.86 -28.08
N GLU A 285 2.15 15.35 -26.87
CA GLU A 285 3.15 15.99 -26.03
C GLU A 285 4.33 15.04 -25.72
N LEU A 286 4.05 13.77 -25.41
CA LEU A 286 5.09 12.77 -25.22
C LEU A 286 5.99 12.55 -26.44
N ARG A 287 5.41 12.55 -27.66
CA ARG A 287 6.19 12.47 -28.91
C ARG A 287 7.11 13.68 -29.09
N GLU A 288 6.59 14.86 -28.86
CA GLU A 288 7.37 16.11 -28.96
C GLU A 288 8.53 16.12 -27.96
N ILE A 289 8.29 15.68 -26.72
CA ILE A 289 9.32 15.56 -25.67
C ILE A 289 10.41 14.56 -26.10
N VAL A 290 10.02 13.38 -26.60
CA VAL A 290 10.98 12.35 -27.05
C VAL A 290 11.81 12.85 -28.23
N GLU A 291 11.19 13.53 -29.21
CA GLU A 291 11.90 14.10 -30.36
C GLU A 291 12.86 15.23 -29.92
N ARG A 292 12.45 16.10 -29.00
CA ARG A 292 13.31 17.15 -28.45
C ARG A 292 14.52 16.54 -27.74
N LYS A 293 14.33 15.58 -26.86
CA LYS A 293 15.42 14.89 -26.16
C LYS A 293 16.40 14.17 -27.10
N ARG A 294 15.90 13.58 -28.19
CA ARG A 294 16.76 12.97 -29.23
C ARG A 294 17.62 14.00 -29.94
N ARG A 295 17.06 15.16 -30.28
CA ARG A 295 17.82 16.26 -30.93
C ARG A 295 18.90 16.82 -30.02
N GLU A 296 18.58 17.04 -28.74
CA GLU A 296 19.54 17.50 -27.71
C GLU A 296 20.70 16.52 -27.54
N GLN A 297 20.43 15.21 -27.49
CA GLN A 297 21.46 14.17 -27.42
C GLN A 297 22.35 14.14 -28.65
N SER A 298 21.77 14.29 -29.85
CA SER A 298 22.55 14.32 -31.10
C SER A 298 23.46 15.53 -31.14
N THR A 299 22.97 16.71 -30.75
CA THR A 299 23.75 17.96 -30.73
C THR A 299 24.89 17.89 -29.68
N SER A 300 24.65 17.27 -28.53
CA SER A 300 25.69 17.10 -27.49
C SER A 300 26.77 16.09 -27.91
N ALA A 301 26.42 15.08 -28.69
CA ALA A 301 27.40 14.14 -29.23
C ALA A 301 28.28 14.76 -30.33
N GLU A 302 27.73 15.65 -31.15
CA GLU A 302 28.48 16.40 -32.19
C GLU A 302 29.42 17.46 -31.60
N GLN A 303 29.14 17.97 -30.40
CA GLN A 303 30.03 18.95 -29.71
C GLN A 303 31.19 18.31 -28.92
N GLN A 304 31.19 16.99 -28.76
CA GLN A 304 32.26 16.24 -28.08
C GLN A 304 33.26 15.59 -29.04
N ILE A 305 33.12 15.79 -30.34
CA ILE A 305 34.05 15.38 -31.41
C ILE A 305 34.84 16.60 -31.89
#